data_527977d17d735327233049330ee5e7a8
#
_entry.id   527977d17d735327233049330ee5e7a8
#
_cell.length_a   1.000
_cell.length_b   1.000
_cell.length_c   1.000
_cell.angle_alpha   90.00
_cell.angle_beta   90.00
_cell.angle_gamma   90.00
#
_symmetry.space_group_name_H-M   'P 1'
#
loop_
_entity.id
_entity.type
_entity.pdbx_description
1 polymer ?
#
loop_
_entity_poly.entity_id
_entity_poly.type
_entity_poly.pdbx_seq_one_letter_code
_entity_poly.pdbx_strand_id
1 'polypeptide(L)'
;MSGGKRMRKPAAAKPARKPKTKASAKPAEPAMDVAVGSRIRDLRRVRRFSLETVAERTSLSIGFLSQIERGLSSPSLRVLATLADVLGVGIAALFGASPNGDGTSDQVVTRGLQRPELKLWRTGVSKQLLSPAGADNRLNLFLVHLEPGGSTGDELYTHDGEEAGLVLEGEMMLTVDSETWSLKTGDSFRFASRRPHRFSNPAQDAKAVVLWVNCVTGAN
;
A
#
# COMPACT_ATOMS: atom_id res chain seq x y z
N MET A 1 -58.39 68.44 -4.99
CA MET A 1 -57.37 68.06 -3.96
C MET A 1 -57.06 66.61 -4.19
N SER A 2 -55.97 66.35 -4.88
CA SER A 2 -55.53 64.98 -5.23
C SER A 2 -54.20 64.63 -4.59
N GLY A 3 -54.18 63.80 -3.59
CA GLY A 3 -53.00 63.36 -2.85
C GLY A 3 -52.38 62.18 -3.52
N GLY A 4 -51.26 62.41 -4.26
CA GLY A 4 -50.51 61.37 -4.89
C GLY A 4 -49.64 60.57 -3.85
N LYS A 5 -49.95 59.30 -3.67
CA LYS A 5 -49.25 58.36 -2.84
C LYS A 5 -48.00 57.84 -3.62
N ARG A 6 -46.80 58.26 -3.21
CA ARG A 6 -45.54 57.71 -3.75
C ARG A 6 -45.31 56.26 -3.24
N MET A 7 -45.36 55.35 -4.18
CA MET A 7 -44.94 53.96 -3.91
C MET A 7 -43.42 53.86 -3.74
N ARG A 8 -42.97 53.35 -2.59
CA ARG A 8 -41.55 53.01 -2.33
C ARG A 8 -41.22 51.68 -3.03
N LYS A 9 -40.15 51.70 -3.85
CA LYS A 9 -39.52 50.51 -4.42
C LYS A 9 -38.95 49.62 -3.30
N PRO A 10 -39.16 48.28 -3.35
CA PRO A 10 -38.49 47.39 -2.40
C PRO A 10 -36.98 47.29 -2.70
N ALA A 11 -36.19 47.33 -1.66
CA ALA A 11 -34.72 47.18 -1.70
C ALA A 11 -34.34 45.77 -2.17
N ALA A 12 -33.39 45.70 -3.10
CA ALA A 12 -32.84 44.45 -3.60
C ALA A 12 -32.11 43.69 -2.47
N ALA A 13 -32.50 42.45 -2.24
CA ALA A 13 -31.85 41.53 -1.29
C ALA A 13 -30.42 41.16 -1.80
N LYS A 14 -29.45 41.30 -0.93
CA LYS A 14 -28.07 40.87 -1.19
C LYS A 14 -28.01 39.34 -1.38
N PRO A 15 -27.26 38.83 -2.37
CA PRO A 15 -27.12 37.38 -2.56
C PRO A 15 -26.42 36.72 -1.34
N ALA A 16 -27.00 35.64 -0.85
CA ALA A 16 -26.49 34.86 0.24
C ALA A 16 -25.06 34.28 -0.12
N ARG A 17 -24.13 34.53 0.77
CA ARG A 17 -22.75 34.04 0.67
C ARG A 17 -22.75 32.51 0.76
N LYS A 18 -22.35 31.80 -0.32
CA LYS A 18 -22.19 30.35 -0.33
C LYS A 18 -21.25 29.93 0.80
N PRO A 19 -21.58 28.87 1.55
CA PRO A 19 -20.67 28.36 2.58
C PRO A 19 -19.38 27.90 1.90
N LYS A 20 -18.24 28.38 2.42
CA LYS A 20 -16.91 27.86 2.05
C LYS A 20 -16.88 26.39 2.46
N THR A 21 -16.82 25.48 1.48
CA THR A 21 -16.48 24.09 1.69
C THR A 21 -15.18 24.05 2.48
N LYS A 22 -15.22 23.47 3.67
CA LYS A 22 -14.03 23.17 4.47
C LYS A 22 -13.07 22.36 3.60
N ALA A 23 -11.86 22.87 3.40
CA ALA A 23 -10.77 22.11 2.84
C ALA A 23 -10.70 20.77 3.57
N SER A 24 -10.68 19.68 2.79
CA SER A 24 -10.48 18.33 3.31
C SER A 24 -9.23 18.33 4.18
N ALA A 25 -9.37 17.93 5.43
CA ALA A 25 -8.25 17.76 6.34
C ALA A 25 -7.24 16.81 5.66
N LYS A 26 -5.98 17.27 5.55
CA LYS A 26 -4.84 16.45 5.13
C LYS A 26 -4.91 15.17 5.99
N PRO A 27 -4.94 13.96 5.39
CA PRO A 27 -4.96 12.74 6.19
C PRO A 27 -3.77 12.77 7.16
N ALA A 28 -4.01 12.46 8.41
CA ALA A 28 -2.95 12.34 9.40
C ALA A 28 -1.90 11.37 8.86
N GLU A 29 -0.63 11.77 8.89
CA GLU A 29 0.50 10.92 8.48
C GLU A 29 0.44 9.64 9.32
N PRO A 30 0.37 8.47 8.69
CA PRO A 30 0.08 7.27 9.43
C PRO A 30 1.29 6.86 10.27
N ALA A 31 1.06 6.58 11.54
CA ALA A 31 2.03 5.95 12.46
C ALA A 31 2.68 4.68 11.87
N MET A 32 2.13 4.17 10.80
CA MET A 32 2.53 2.96 10.10
C MET A 32 3.72 3.16 9.14
N ASP A 33 3.86 4.31 8.48
CA ASP A 33 5.06 4.62 7.69
C ASP A 33 6.29 4.66 8.60
N VAL A 34 6.12 5.11 9.85
CA VAL A 34 7.16 5.09 10.88
C VAL A 34 7.55 3.66 11.26
N ALA A 35 6.58 2.76 11.43
CA ALA A 35 6.85 1.36 11.79
C ALA A 35 7.59 0.61 10.66
N VAL A 36 7.13 0.75 9.43
CA VAL A 36 7.77 0.15 8.24
C VAL A 36 9.17 0.74 8.04
N GLY A 37 9.32 2.06 8.15
CA GLY A 37 10.62 2.73 8.03
C GLY A 37 11.62 2.28 9.10
N SER A 38 11.18 2.19 10.36
CA SER A 38 11.99 1.66 11.45
C SER A 38 12.42 0.22 11.18
N ARG A 39 11.51 -0.62 10.69
CA ARG A 39 11.80 -2.01 10.37
C ARG A 39 12.82 -2.14 9.24
N ILE A 40 12.72 -1.34 8.18
CA ILE A 40 13.71 -1.27 7.10
C ILE A 40 15.08 -0.89 7.67
N ARG A 41 15.15 0.12 8.53
CA ARG A 41 16.37 0.54 9.20
C ARG A 41 16.99 -0.55 10.05
N ASP A 42 16.19 -1.28 10.82
CA ASP A 42 16.67 -2.37 11.67
C ASP A 42 17.24 -3.53 10.83
N LEU A 43 16.53 -3.95 9.78
CA LEU A 43 16.99 -4.98 8.85
C LEU A 43 18.30 -4.55 8.16
N ARG A 44 18.39 -3.31 7.69
CA ARG A 44 19.63 -2.78 7.11
C ARG A 44 20.80 -2.84 8.08
N ARG A 45 20.56 -2.45 9.34
CA ARG A 45 21.60 -2.49 10.39
C ARG A 45 22.04 -3.91 10.74
N VAL A 46 21.10 -4.85 10.83
CA VAL A 46 21.41 -6.28 11.04
C VAL A 46 22.29 -6.80 9.91
N ARG A 47 22.05 -6.39 8.67
CA ARG A 47 22.88 -6.73 7.50
C ARG A 47 24.19 -5.92 7.44
N ARG A 48 24.42 -4.98 8.37
CA ARG A 48 25.58 -4.08 8.40
C ARG A 48 25.75 -3.25 7.13
N PHE A 49 24.64 -2.92 6.45
CA PHE A 49 24.65 -2.06 5.28
C PHE A 49 24.58 -0.59 5.69
N SER A 50 25.38 0.27 5.02
CA SER A 50 25.22 1.72 5.12
C SER A 50 23.99 2.19 4.32
N LEU A 51 23.56 3.43 4.51
CA LEU A 51 22.51 4.03 3.68
C LEU A 51 22.96 4.12 2.22
N GLU A 52 24.23 4.46 1.99
CA GLU A 52 24.83 4.54 0.66
C GLU A 52 24.80 3.18 -0.05
N THR A 53 25.16 2.11 0.65
CA THR A 53 25.15 0.74 0.10
C THR A 53 23.74 0.32 -0.35
N VAL A 54 22.72 0.61 0.47
CA VAL A 54 21.34 0.26 0.10
C VAL A 54 20.84 1.19 -1.01
N ALA A 55 21.13 2.48 -0.96
CA ALA A 55 20.76 3.44 -2.00
C ALA A 55 21.33 3.03 -3.38
N GLU A 56 22.62 2.66 -3.43
CA GLU A 56 23.28 2.18 -4.64
C GLU A 56 22.62 0.91 -5.19
N ARG A 57 22.39 -0.11 -4.34
CA ARG A 57 21.78 -1.38 -4.74
C ARG A 57 20.34 -1.28 -5.17
N THR A 58 19.60 -0.29 -4.65
CA THR A 58 18.18 -0.06 -4.98
C THR A 58 17.97 1.00 -6.05
N SER A 59 19.04 1.70 -6.47
CA SER A 59 18.97 2.88 -7.33
C SER A 59 18.09 4.01 -6.76
N LEU A 60 17.96 4.07 -5.43
CA LEU A 60 17.27 5.15 -4.72
C LEU A 60 18.28 6.23 -4.29
N SER A 61 17.81 7.48 -4.13
CA SER A 61 18.66 8.47 -3.51
C SER A 61 18.79 8.22 -2.00
N ILE A 62 19.98 8.53 -1.43
CA ILE A 62 20.23 8.43 0.02
C ILE A 62 19.19 9.25 0.80
N GLY A 63 18.85 10.45 0.30
CA GLY A 63 17.86 11.32 0.91
C GLY A 63 16.47 10.69 0.99
N PHE A 64 16.02 10.06 -0.10
CA PHE A 64 14.73 9.37 -0.15
C PHE A 64 14.70 8.14 0.77
N LEU A 65 15.74 7.32 0.75
CA LEU A 65 15.88 6.17 1.65
C LEU A 65 15.88 6.63 3.13
N SER A 66 16.59 7.70 3.45
CA SER A 66 16.57 8.29 4.80
C SER A 66 15.18 8.79 5.22
N GLN A 67 14.39 9.36 4.28
CA GLN A 67 13.01 9.77 4.55
C GLN A 67 12.11 8.55 4.80
N ILE A 68 12.25 7.48 4.02
CA ILE A 68 11.53 6.22 4.24
C ILE A 68 11.84 5.67 5.63
N GLU A 69 13.11 5.54 6.02
CA GLU A 69 13.52 5.00 7.32
C GLU A 69 13.01 5.82 8.52
N ARG A 70 12.73 7.10 8.32
CA ARG A 70 12.15 7.98 9.33
C ARG A 70 10.63 8.06 9.29
N GLY A 71 9.98 7.37 8.33
CA GLY A 71 8.53 7.45 8.12
C GLY A 71 8.05 8.79 7.59
N LEU A 72 8.94 9.58 6.97
CA LEU A 72 8.63 10.89 6.38
C LEU A 72 8.21 10.81 4.92
N SER A 73 8.32 9.63 4.32
CA SER A 73 7.89 9.36 2.94
C SER A 73 7.28 7.97 2.87
N SER A 74 6.16 7.87 2.17
CA SER A 74 5.48 6.59 1.89
C SER A 74 6.03 6.01 0.58
N PRO A 75 6.77 4.88 0.63
CA PRO A 75 7.28 4.22 -0.57
C PRO A 75 6.15 3.51 -1.33
N SER A 76 6.31 3.32 -2.63
CA SER A 76 5.45 2.44 -3.41
C SER A 76 5.74 0.97 -3.10
N LEU A 77 4.80 0.06 -3.48
CA LEU A 77 5.00 -1.38 -3.31
C LEU A 77 6.27 -1.86 -4.04
N ARG A 78 6.55 -1.32 -5.23
CA ARG A 78 7.78 -1.58 -5.99
C ARG A 78 9.03 -1.24 -5.17
N VAL A 79 9.07 -0.06 -4.57
CA VAL A 79 10.20 0.37 -3.73
C VAL A 79 10.36 -0.56 -2.53
N LEU A 80 9.27 -0.98 -1.90
CA LEU A 80 9.31 -1.92 -0.78
C LEU A 80 9.80 -3.30 -1.22
N ALA A 81 9.37 -3.80 -2.38
CA ALA A 81 9.85 -5.07 -2.94
C ALA A 81 11.37 -5.00 -3.21
N THR A 82 11.83 -3.94 -3.88
CA THR A 82 13.28 -3.74 -4.13
C THR A 82 14.09 -3.65 -2.84
N LEU A 83 13.59 -2.95 -1.82
CA LEU A 83 14.25 -2.88 -0.51
C LEU A 83 14.28 -4.23 0.19
N ALA A 84 13.20 -5.01 0.15
CA ALA A 84 13.13 -6.34 0.72
C ALA A 84 14.15 -7.28 0.06
N ASP A 85 14.24 -7.26 -1.27
CA ASP A 85 15.23 -8.05 -2.05
C ASP A 85 16.66 -7.71 -1.66
N VAL A 86 17.02 -6.42 -1.65
CA VAL A 86 18.38 -5.99 -1.27
C VAL A 86 18.71 -6.36 0.18
N LEU A 87 17.71 -6.35 1.07
CA LEU A 87 17.85 -6.76 2.46
C LEU A 87 17.79 -8.29 2.64
N GLY A 88 17.53 -9.06 1.58
CA GLY A 88 17.46 -10.52 1.61
C GLY A 88 16.32 -11.05 2.48
N VAL A 89 15.14 -10.40 2.43
CA VAL A 89 13.94 -10.79 3.17
C VAL A 89 12.72 -10.73 2.28
N GLY A 90 11.66 -11.48 2.63
CA GLY A 90 10.35 -11.29 2.01
C GLY A 90 9.70 -9.97 2.42
N ILE A 91 8.81 -9.44 1.58
CA ILE A 91 8.10 -8.18 1.86
C ILE A 91 7.33 -8.23 3.19
N ALA A 92 6.85 -9.41 3.61
CA ALA A 92 6.18 -9.63 4.89
C ALA A 92 7.04 -9.22 6.09
N ALA A 93 8.36 -9.36 6.00
CA ALA A 93 9.28 -8.97 7.07
C ALA A 93 9.31 -7.45 7.32
N LEU A 94 8.82 -6.64 6.36
CA LEU A 94 8.72 -5.19 6.50
C LEU A 94 7.48 -4.73 7.29
N PHE A 95 6.49 -5.61 7.50
CA PHE A 95 5.24 -5.27 8.20
C PHE A 95 5.39 -5.09 9.71
N GLY A 96 6.56 -5.38 10.27
CA GLY A 96 6.78 -5.31 11.71
C GLY A 96 6.11 -6.46 12.48
N ALA A 97 6.48 -6.62 13.74
CA ALA A 97 5.77 -7.52 14.64
C ALA A 97 4.39 -6.94 14.97
N SER A 98 3.38 -7.80 15.13
CA SER A 98 2.08 -7.39 15.69
C SER A 98 2.31 -6.67 17.02
N PRO A 99 1.58 -5.58 17.33
CA PRO A 99 1.74 -4.84 18.58
C PRO A 99 1.63 -5.70 19.86
N ASN A 100 1.04 -6.88 19.75
CA ASN A 100 0.82 -7.84 20.84
C ASN A 100 1.42 -9.23 20.56
N GLY A 101 2.30 -9.36 19.58
CA GLY A 101 2.91 -10.65 19.23
C GLY A 101 4.34 -10.72 19.72
N ASP A 102 4.62 -11.65 20.61
CA ASP A 102 5.97 -11.96 21.13
C ASP A 102 6.93 -12.53 20.08
N GLY A 103 6.78 -12.24 18.80
CA GLY A 103 7.74 -12.57 17.75
C GLY A 103 8.29 -14.01 17.75
N THR A 104 7.66 -14.91 18.51
CA THR A 104 8.08 -16.30 18.59
C THR A 104 7.71 -17.01 17.29
N SER A 105 8.69 -17.69 16.71
CA SER A 105 8.58 -18.47 15.47
C SER A 105 7.49 -19.58 15.49
N ASP A 106 6.84 -19.76 16.62
CA ASP A 106 5.87 -20.85 16.87
C ASP A 106 4.39 -20.42 16.80
N GLN A 107 4.13 -19.18 16.40
CA GLN A 107 2.76 -18.70 16.29
C GLN A 107 2.08 -19.28 15.04
N VAL A 108 1.08 -20.13 15.24
CA VAL A 108 0.32 -20.77 14.14
C VAL A 108 -0.88 -19.92 13.69
N VAL A 109 -1.43 -19.09 14.57
CA VAL A 109 -2.69 -18.37 14.36
C VAL A 109 -2.51 -16.87 14.44
N THR A 110 -2.95 -16.14 13.42
CA THR A 110 -3.07 -14.68 13.44
C THR A 110 -4.54 -14.29 13.61
N ARG A 111 -4.87 -13.55 14.68
CA ARG A 111 -6.25 -13.09 14.94
C ARG A 111 -6.58 -11.87 14.09
N GLY A 112 -7.83 -11.80 13.59
CA GLY A 112 -8.25 -10.76 12.65
C GLY A 112 -7.99 -9.31 13.11
N LEU A 113 -8.17 -9.01 14.40
CA LEU A 113 -7.94 -7.70 14.98
C LEU A 113 -6.45 -7.36 15.24
N GLN A 114 -5.55 -8.32 15.05
CA GLN A 114 -4.12 -8.19 15.32
C GLN A 114 -3.27 -8.24 14.06
N ARG A 115 -3.89 -8.20 12.89
CA ARG A 115 -3.18 -8.29 11.61
C ARG A 115 -2.35 -7.04 11.36
N PRO A 116 -1.05 -7.18 11.12
CA PRO A 116 -0.25 -6.08 10.61
C PRO A 116 -0.78 -5.62 9.27
N GLU A 117 -0.92 -4.32 9.07
CA GLU A 117 -1.41 -3.74 7.82
C GLU A 117 -0.40 -2.73 7.27
N LEU A 118 -0.15 -2.77 6.00
CA LEU A 118 0.62 -1.77 5.26
C LEU A 118 -0.36 -0.98 4.38
N LYS A 119 -0.47 0.32 4.61
CA LYS A 119 -1.30 1.23 3.80
C LYS A 119 -0.42 2.09 2.91
N LEU A 120 -0.53 1.89 1.62
CA LEU A 120 0.13 2.70 0.60
C LEU A 120 -0.88 3.77 0.12
N TRP A 121 -1.17 4.73 0.98
CA TRP A 121 -2.24 5.70 0.79
C TRP A 121 -2.12 6.53 -0.51
N ARG A 122 -0.90 6.72 -1.03
CA ARG A 122 -0.68 7.42 -2.31
C ARG A 122 -1.14 6.63 -3.52
N THR A 123 -1.13 5.32 -3.40
CA THR A 123 -1.46 4.40 -4.50
C THR A 123 -2.81 3.73 -4.33
N GLY A 124 -3.53 4.00 -3.24
CA GLY A 124 -4.81 3.37 -2.94
C GLY A 124 -4.73 1.85 -2.72
N VAL A 125 -3.55 1.35 -2.31
CA VAL A 125 -3.33 -0.08 -2.04
C VAL A 125 -3.07 -0.27 -0.56
N SER A 126 -3.74 -1.24 0.07
CA SER A 126 -3.34 -1.72 1.39
C SER A 126 -3.18 -3.24 1.41
N LYS A 127 -2.28 -3.72 2.25
CA LYS A 127 -2.01 -5.14 2.46
C LYS A 127 -2.08 -5.47 3.94
N GLN A 128 -2.92 -6.41 4.34
CA GLN A 128 -2.96 -6.99 5.67
C GLN A 128 -2.25 -8.34 5.64
N LEU A 129 -1.30 -8.56 6.54
CA LEU A 129 -0.64 -9.85 6.67
C LEU A 129 -1.54 -10.81 7.45
N LEU A 130 -1.95 -11.91 6.82
CA LEU A 130 -2.84 -12.92 7.39
C LEU A 130 -2.07 -14.04 8.08
N SER A 131 -0.87 -14.37 7.60
CA SER A 131 0.04 -15.32 8.23
C SER A 131 0.78 -14.67 9.40
N PRO A 132 1.25 -15.44 10.38
CA PRO A 132 2.15 -14.92 11.40
C PRO A 132 3.37 -14.21 10.79
N ALA A 133 3.79 -13.09 11.36
CA ALA A 133 4.99 -12.40 10.90
C ALA A 133 6.24 -13.17 11.31
N GLY A 134 7.15 -13.41 10.38
CA GLY A 134 8.44 -14.06 10.64
C GLY A 134 9.40 -13.81 9.49
N ALA A 135 10.68 -13.60 9.79
CA ALA A 135 11.71 -13.36 8.77
C ALA A 135 12.00 -14.61 7.91
N ASP A 136 11.78 -15.79 8.49
CA ASP A 136 12.06 -17.08 7.86
C ASP A 136 10.84 -17.72 7.19
N ASN A 137 9.69 -17.03 7.23
CA ASN A 137 8.48 -17.55 6.63
C ASN A 137 8.59 -17.53 5.10
N ARG A 138 8.56 -18.70 4.49
CA ARG A 138 8.55 -18.83 3.03
C ARG A 138 7.17 -18.54 2.42
N LEU A 139 6.10 -18.88 3.12
CA LEU A 139 4.73 -18.69 2.69
C LEU A 139 4.08 -17.55 3.47
N ASN A 140 3.65 -16.52 2.77
CA ASN A 140 2.98 -15.38 3.36
C ASN A 140 1.62 -15.17 2.68
N LEU A 141 0.58 -15.03 3.49
CA LEU A 141 -0.77 -14.72 3.02
C LEU A 141 -1.08 -13.26 3.33
N PHE A 142 -1.67 -12.59 2.34
CA PHE A 142 -2.12 -11.21 2.47
C PHE A 142 -3.58 -11.05 2.05
N LEU A 143 -4.28 -10.15 2.69
CA LEU A 143 -5.49 -9.57 2.15
C LEU A 143 -5.11 -8.22 1.55
N VAL A 144 -5.24 -8.11 0.24
CA VAL A 144 -4.93 -6.89 -0.53
C VAL A 144 -6.23 -6.16 -0.80
N HIS A 145 -6.31 -4.91 -0.40
CA HIS A 145 -7.40 -4.01 -0.73
C HIS A 145 -6.92 -2.99 -1.75
N LEU A 146 -7.69 -2.81 -2.79
CA LEU A 146 -7.48 -1.82 -3.85
C LEU A 146 -8.66 -0.85 -3.82
N GLU A 147 -8.41 0.37 -3.41
CA GLU A 147 -9.40 1.45 -3.51
C GLU A 147 -9.75 1.71 -4.99
N PRO A 148 -10.85 2.41 -5.30
CA PRO A 148 -11.17 2.81 -6.66
C PRO A 148 -9.97 3.51 -7.33
N GLY A 149 -9.53 3.01 -8.49
CA GLY A 149 -8.33 3.49 -9.17
C GLY A 149 -6.99 3.14 -8.49
N GLY A 150 -7.02 2.37 -7.40
CA GLY A 150 -5.81 1.95 -6.68
C GLY A 150 -4.87 1.12 -7.57
N SER A 151 -3.55 1.34 -7.46
CA SER A 151 -2.56 0.73 -8.34
C SER A 151 -1.20 0.56 -7.65
N THR A 152 -0.42 -0.43 -8.09
CA THR A 152 1.00 -0.54 -7.69
C THR A 152 1.90 0.45 -8.42
N GLY A 153 1.36 1.20 -9.36
CA GLY A 153 2.05 2.19 -10.22
C GLY A 153 2.09 1.77 -11.68
N ASP A 154 2.66 2.63 -12.52
CA ASP A 154 2.74 2.41 -13.97
C ASP A 154 3.89 1.47 -14.37
N GLU A 155 4.93 1.40 -13.55
CA GLU A 155 6.09 0.57 -13.81
C GLU A 155 5.89 -0.86 -13.30
N LEU A 156 6.33 -1.83 -14.10
CA LEU A 156 6.42 -3.23 -13.70
C LEU A 156 7.54 -3.40 -12.67
N TYR A 157 7.37 -4.32 -11.74
CA TYR A 157 8.39 -4.69 -10.76
C TYR A 157 8.54 -6.21 -10.68
N THR A 158 9.67 -6.66 -10.16
CA THR A 158 10.00 -8.06 -9.97
C THR A 158 10.51 -8.31 -8.55
N HIS A 159 10.40 -9.52 -8.09
CA HIS A 159 11.07 -10.02 -6.88
C HIS A 159 11.21 -11.53 -6.94
N ASP A 160 11.96 -12.12 -6.01
CA ASP A 160 12.10 -13.57 -5.94
C ASP A 160 10.83 -14.24 -5.40
N GLY A 161 10.56 -15.44 -5.92
CA GLY A 161 9.48 -16.29 -5.43
C GLY A 161 8.39 -16.58 -6.44
N GLU A 162 7.26 -16.99 -5.91
CA GLU A 162 6.02 -17.22 -6.66
C GLU A 162 4.86 -16.49 -5.99
N GLU A 163 3.93 -16.07 -6.81
CA GLU A 163 2.69 -15.44 -6.38
C GLU A 163 1.48 -16.21 -6.90
N ALA A 164 0.47 -16.28 -6.05
CA ALA A 164 -0.86 -16.77 -6.41
C ALA A 164 -1.91 -15.90 -5.72
N GLY A 165 -3.13 -15.91 -6.25
CA GLY A 165 -4.21 -15.17 -5.62
C GLY A 165 -5.59 -15.57 -6.10
N LEU A 166 -6.58 -15.07 -5.36
CA LEU A 166 -8.00 -15.24 -5.64
C LEU A 166 -8.69 -13.89 -5.42
N VAL A 167 -9.41 -13.40 -6.41
CA VAL A 167 -10.24 -12.20 -6.28
C VAL A 167 -11.47 -12.54 -5.45
N LEU A 168 -11.58 -11.92 -4.27
CA LEU A 168 -12.69 -12.15 -3.34
C LEU A 168 -13.85 -11.18 -3.58
N GLU A 169 -13.54 -9.95 -4.02
CA GLU A 169 -14.53 -8.89 -4.25
C GLU A 169 -14.02 -7.96 -5.36
N GLY A 170 -14.93 -7.51 -6.22
CA GLY A 170 -14.63 -6.51 -7.26
C GLY A 170 -13.89 -7.05 -8.47
N GLU A 171 -13.09 -6.19 -9.08
CA GLU A 171 -12.33 -6.46 -10.30
C GLU A 171 -10.89 -5.96 -10.16
N MET A 172 -9.94 -6.72 -10.70
CA MET A 172 -8.52 -6.36 -10.71
C MET A 172 -7.93 -6.55 -12.09
N MET A 173 -7.17 -5.57 -12.57
CA MET A 173 -6.29 -5.72 -13.72
C MET A 173 -4.95 -6.26 -13.26
N LEU A 174 -4.51 -7.38 -13.79
CA LEU A 174 -3.19 -7.96 -13.56
C LEU A 174 -2.39 -7.93 -14.85
N THR A 175 -1.23 -7.27 -14.84
CA THR A 175 -0.26 -7.30 -15.94
C THR A 175 0.93 -8.16 -15.52
N VAL A 176 1.31 -9.13 -16.34
CA VAL A 176 2.54 -9.93 -16.18
C VAL A 176 3.24 -9.98 -17.52
N ASP A 177 4.50 -9.54 -17.57
CA ASP A 177 5.26 -9.28 -18.79
C ASP A 177 4.53 -8.26 -19.70
N SER A 178 4.12 -8.67 -20.90
CA SER A 178 3.37 -7.84 -21.85
C SER A 178 1.87 -8.12 -21.86
N GLU A 179 1.39 -9.10 -21.11
CA GLU A 179 -0.01 -9.51 -21.11
C GLU A 179 -0.77 -8.91 -19.91
N THR A 180 -2.02 -8.53 -20.15
CA THR A 180 -2.90 -7.95 -19.12
C THR A 180 -4.24 -8.67 -19.12
N TRP A 181 -4.66 -9.10 -17.93
CA TRP A 181 -5.94 -9.77 -17.69
C TRP A 181 -6.82 -8.93 -16.77
N SER A 182 -8.12 -8.88 -17.09
CA SER A 182 -9.16 -8.44 -16.17
C SER A 182 -9.63 -9.67 -15.39
N LEU A 183 -9.45 -9.63 -14.08
CA LEU A 183 -9.84 -10.69 -13.14
C LEU A 183 -11.01 -10.21 -12.31
N LYS A 184 -12.05 -11.03 -12.19
CA LYS A 184 -13.28 -10.75 -11.42
C LYS A 184 -13.37 -11.66 -10.21
N THR A 185 -14.31 -11.33 -9.33
CA THR A 185 -14.62 -12.20 -8.17
C THR A 185 -14.75 -13.65 -8.56
N GLY A 186 -13.95 -14.51 -7.91
CA GLY A 186 -13.85 -15.95 -8.16
C GLY A 186 -12.69 -16.34 -9.10
N ASP A 187 -12.11 -15.40 -9.85
CA ASP A 187 -10.95 -15.67 -10.68
C ASP A 187 -9.69 -15.78 -9.84
N SER A 188 -8.79 -16.67 -10.26
CA SER A 188 -7.52 -16.91 -9.60
C SER A 188 -6.36 -16.83 -10.57
N PHE A 189 -5.15 -16.57 -10.04
CA PHE A 189 -3.92 -16.46 -10.82
C PHE A 189 -2.75 -17.10 -10.08
N ARG A 190 -1.71 -17.44 -10.84
CA ARG A 190 -0.39 -17.85 -10.34
C ARG A 190 0.68 -17.49 -11.35
N PHE A 191 1.81 -16.94 -10.89
CA PHE A 191 2.97 -16.67 -11.72
C PHE A 191 4.26 -16.65 -10.88
N ALA A 192 5.41 -16.83 -11.55
CA ALA A 192 6.72 -16.64 -10.93
C ALA A 192 6.98 -15.15 -10.75
N SER A 193 7.30 -14.69 -9.53
CA SER A 193 7.44 -13.26 -9.19
C SER A 193 8.62 -12.57 -9.90
N ARG A 194 9.53 -13.33 -10.50
CA ARG A 194 10.60 -12.79 -11.38
C ARG A 194 10.08 -12.26 -12.72
N ARG A 195 8.87 -12.63 -13.12
CA ARG A 195 8.20 -12.03 -14.27
C ARG A 195 7.77 -10.62 -13.91
N PRO A 196 8.14 -9.60 -14.70
CA PRO A 196 7.72 -8.22 -14.46
C PRO A 196 6.21 -8.12 -14.36
N HIS A 197 5.70 -7.54 -13.27
CA HIS A 197 4.26 -7.51 -13.02
C HIS A 197 3.80 -6.23 -12.33
N ARG A 198 2.52 -5.94 -12.45
CA ARG A 198 1.79 -4.89 -11.73
C ARG A 198 0.31 -5.24 -11.65
N PHE A 199 -0.41 -4.57 -10.76
CA PHE A 199 -1.86 -4.71 -10.66
C PHE A 199 -2.55 -3.40 -10.29
N SER A 200 -3.83 -3.29 -10.65
CA SER A 200 -4.64 -2.12 -10.38
C SER A 200 -6.13 -2.48 -10.29
N ASN A 201 -6.90 -1.62 -9.64
CA ASN A 201 -8.35 -1.65 -9.66
C ASN A 201 -8.85 -0.70 -10.76
N PRO A 202 -9.49 -1.18 -11.83
CA PRO A 202 -9.98 -0.33 -12.91
C PRO A 202 -11.25 0.43 -12.54
N ALA A 203 -12.01 -0.02 -11.52
CA ALA A 203 -13.25 0.60 -11.10
C ALA A 203 -13.00 1.99 -10.50
N GLN A 204 -13.95 2.90 -10.70
CA GLN A 204 -13.88 4.27 -10.19
C GLN A 204 -14.71 4.48 -8.92
N ASP A 205 -15.57 3.52 -8.58
CA ASP A 205 -16.57 3.63 -7.51
C ASP A 205 -16.64 2.40 -6.60
N ALA A 206 -15.93 1.32 -6.95
CA ALA A 206 -15.91 0.07 -6.20
C ALA A 206 -14.48 -0.33 -5.84
N LYS A 207 -14.28 -0.83 -4.62
CA LYS A 207 -13.02 -1.44 -4.20
C LYS A 207 -12.88 -2.85 -4.75
N ALA A 208 -11.65 -3.35 -4.79
CA ALA A 208 -11.39 -4.76 -4.99
C ALA A 208 -10.65 -5.35 -3.77
N VAL A 209 -10.92 -6.63 -3.49
CA VAL A 209 -10.30 -7.38 -2.41
C VAL A 209 -9.74 -8.68 -2.96
N VAL A 210 -8.47 -8.94 -2.69
CA VAL A 210 -7.77 -10.11 -3.22
C VAL A 210 -7.05 -10.85 -2.09
N LEU A 211 -7.30 -12.15 -1.99
CA LEU A 211 -6.42 -13.03 -1.22
C LEU A 211 -5.15 -13.25 -2.05
N TRP A 212 -4.01 -12.85 -1.50
CA TRP A 212 -2.72 -12.92 -2.18
C TRP A 212 -1.74 -13.78 -1.40
N VAL A 213 -1.10 -14.68 -2.08
CA VAL A 213 -0.10 -15.60 -1.51
C VAL A 213 1.24 -15.32 -2.15
N ASN A 214 2.26 -15.09 -1.32
CA ASN A 214 3.64 -15.02 -1.77
C ASN A 214 4.41 -16.20 -1.17
N CYS A 215 5.09 -16.96 -2.02
CA CYS A 215 6.06 -17.96 -1.60
C CYS A 215 7.47 -17.45 -1.95
N VAL A 216 8.29 -17.22 -0.93
CA VAL A 216 9.68 -16.81 -1.15
C VAL A 216 10.52 -18.06 -1.31
N THR A 217 11.13 -18.22 -2.48
CA THR A 217 12.13 -19.30 -2.68
C THR A 217 13.39 -18.89 -1.94
N GLY A 218 13.77 -19.65 -0.90
CA GLY A 218 15.01 -19.38 -0.16
C GLY A 218 16.20 -19.32 -1.12
N ALA A 219 17.10 -18.38 -0.89
CA ALA A 219 18.42 -18.46 -1.48
C ALA A 219 19.09 -19.76 -1.01
N ASN A 220 19.44 -20.63 -1.95
CA ASN A 220 20.34 -21.76 -1.72
C ASN A 220 21.74 -21.25 -1.39
#